data_c0bcdcc7dbde8aeed432e587a4e29f84
#
_entry.id   c0bcdcc7dbde8aeed432e587a4e29f84
#
_cell.length_a   1.000
_cell.length_b   1.000
_cell.length_c   1.000
_cell.angle_alpha   90.00
_cell.angle_beta   90.00
_cell.angle_gamma   90.00
#
_symmetry.space_group_name_H-M   'P 1'
#
loop_
_entity.id
_entity.type
_entity.pdbx_description
1 polymer ?
#
loop_
_entity_poly.entity_id
_entity_poly.type
_entity_poly.pdbx_seq_one_letter_code
_entity_poly.pdbx_strand_id
1 'polypeptide(L)'
;MRQLYLRYGASRVRLTVGVSLLVAFCIECWPIVEPGASVTALPLVQPAVAAIKTNAGDPYERLAATDPLGLLEKGLQRCQRSIRDYTVTFTKQERIGGKLRPEQQIDVRFKDEPFSVFMYWVRNPDKARRVIYVQGQRVDEQGRELALAEPEGAIARLLVPSIALPIKGSEAQATSRRTIDQFGFENALELIIKYCRLAEAEGGFELRYVGDGTVGDRQTYVLERVLPYAGENGTYPDRRAIVHLDKQWLIPLSTHCYADDGKAELLASYVFTDVCLNVGLTDQDFTPQANGL
;
A
#
# COMPACT_ATOMS: atom_id res chain seq x y z
N MET A 1 38.49 -71.58 3.15
CA MET A 1 38.56 -70.14 3.48
C MET A 1 37.25 -69.53 3.10
N ARG A 2 36.37 -69.28 4.07
CA ARG A 2 35.04 -68.66 3.89
C ARG A 2 35.11 -67.19 4.31
N GLN A 3 34.80 -66.29 3.39
CA GLN A 3 34.62 -64.85 3.70
C GLN A 3 33.19 -64.64 4.15
N LEU A 4 33.04 -64.07 5.33
CA LEU A 4 31.77 -63.53 5.84
C LEU A 4 31.59 -62.07 5.33
N TYR A 5 30.51 -61.84 4.61
CA TYR A 5 30.02 -60.45 4.29
C TYR A 5 29.08 -60.07 5.40
N LEU A 6 29.47 -59.06 6.16
CA LEU A 6 28.55 -58.30 7.02
C LEU A 6 28.04 -57.04 6.27
N ARG A 7 26.76 -57.05 5.94
CA ARG A 7 26.04 -55.84 5.45
C ARG A 7 25.65 -55.02 6.65
N TYR A 8 26.17 -53.79 6.74
CA TYR A 8 25.63 -52.73 7.61
C TYR A 8 24.79 -51.81 6.77
N GLY A 9 23.47 -51.79 7.03
CA GLY A 9 22.51 -50.83 6.48
C GLY A 9 22.66 -49.45 7.14
N ALA A 10 22.95 -48.44 6.33
CA ALA A 10 22.95 -47.04 6.78
C ALA A 10 21.53 -46.48 6.73
N SER A 11 20.86 -46.44 7.88
CA SER A 11 19.65 -45.66 8.08
C SER A 11 20.01 -44.16 8.13
N ARG A 12 19.57 -43.41 7.13
CA ARG A 12 19.60 -41.95 7.17
C ARG A 12 18.47 -41.48 8.08
N VAL A 13 18.78 -41.10 9.30
CA VAL A 13 17.87 -40.37 10.17
C VAL A 13 17.82 -38.91 9.71
N ARG A 14 16.68 -38.49 9.15
CA ARG A 14 16.39 -37.10 8.94
C ARG A 14 15.96 -36.49 10.28
N LEU A 15 16.81 -35.67 10.87
CA LEU A 15 16.48 -34.90 12.04
C LEU A 15 15.63 -33.69 11.59
N THR A 16 14.30 -33.81 11.75
CA THR A 16 13.41 -32.69 11.62
C THR A 16 13.38 -31.97 12.97
N VAL A 17 14.07 -30.85 13.08
CA VAL A 17 13.99 -30.00 14.27
C VAL A 17 12.68 -29.22 14.17
N GLY A 18 11.64 -29.75 14.78
CA GLY A 18 10.42 -29.03 15.05
C GLY A 18 10.63 -28.13 16.26
N VAL A 19 10.76 -26.83 16.05
CA VAL A 19 10.70 -25.85 17.15
C VAL A 19 9.24 -25.65 17.50
N SER A 20 8.74 -26.46 18.44
CA SER A 20 7.47 -26.19 19.12
C SER A 20 7.73 -25.17 20.24
N LEU A 21 7.38 -23.90 19.99
CA LEU A 21 7.31 -22.91 21.05
C LEU A 21 6.03 -23.14 21.85
N LEU A 22 6.16 -23.80 22.99
CA LEU A 22 5.16 -23.82 24.05
C LEU A 22 5.19 -22.46 24.75
N VAL A 23 4.22 -21.60 24.42
CA VAL A 23 3.95 -20.39 25.20
C VAL A 23 3.05 -20.81 26.35
N ALA A 24 3.63 -20.89 27.57
CA ALA A 24 2.87 -21.03 28.79
C ALA A 24 2.09 -19.74 29.05
N PHE A 25 0.76 -19.83 29.08
CA PHE A 25 -0.13 -18.77 29.50
C PHE A 25 -0.01 -18.58 31.01
N CYS A 26 0.59 -17.49 31.45
CA CYS A 26 0.36 -16.96 32.78
C CYS A 26 -0.94 -16.17 32.77
N ILE A 27 -1.97 -16.74 33.37
CA ILE A 27 -3.21 -16.04 33.72
C ILE A 27 -2.93 -15.29 35.02
N GLU A 28 -2.71 -13.97 34.94
CA GLU A 28 -2.90 -13.09 36.10
C GLU A 28 -3.41 -11.70 35.68
N CYS A 29 -4.60 -11.39 36.23
CA CYS A 29 -5.19 -10.10 36.53
C CYS A 29 -5.31 -9.06 35.38
N TRP A 30 -6.44 -9.18 34.68
CA TRP A 30 -7.02 -8.06 33.95
C TRP A 30 -7.98 -7.31 34.87
N PRO A 31 -7.86 -5.99 35.05
CA PRO A 31 -8.94 -5.22 35.73
C PRO A 31 -10.14 -5.17 34.78
N ILE A 32 -11.29 -5.47 35.34
CA ILE A 32 -12.60 -5.33 34.70
C ILE A 32 -12.80 -3.85 34.41
N VAL A 33 -12.74 -3.46 33.14
CA VAL A 33 -13.16 -2.14 32.67
C VAL A 33 -14.64 -2.22 32.35
N GLU A 34 -15.41 -1.40 33.06
CA GLU A 34 -16.86 -1.31 32.89
C GLU A 34 -17.26 -0.92 31.46
N PRO A 35 -18.39 -1.44 30.92
CA PRO A 35 -18.87 -1.07 29.58
C PRO A 35 -19.65 0.26 29.70
N GLY A 36 -18.98 1.38 29.48
CA GLY A 36 -19.58 2.70 29.62
C GLY A 36 -18.89 3.86 28.89
N ALA A 37 -18.06 3.60 27.88
CA ALA A 37 -17.59 4.65 27.00
C ALA A 37 -18.29 4.55 25.65
N SER A 38 -19.28 5.39 25.41
CA SER A 38 -19.86 5.63 24.08
C SER A 38 -18.74 6.11 23.16
N VAL A 39 -18.31 5.25 22.26
CA VAL A 39 -17.46 5.66 21.14
C VAL A 39 -18.34 6.56 20.27
N THR A 40 -18.16 7.87 20.39
CA THR A 40 -18.77 8.83 19.49
C THR A 40 -18.16 8.56 18.11
N ALA A 41 -18.93 7.90 17.25
CA ALA A 41 -18.59 7.75 15.85
C ALA A 41 -18.36 9.16 15.29
N LEU A 42 -17.16 9.41 14.75
CA LEU A 42 -16.90 10.61 13.99
C LEU A 42 -17.96 10.70 12.88
N PRO A 43 -18.61 11.84 12.68
CA PRO A 43 -19.63 11.96 11.65
C PRO A 43 -19.00 11.65 10.30
N LEU A 44 -19.56 10.67 9.57
CA LEU A 44 -19.35 10.47 8.16
C LEU A 44 -19.60 11.82 7.48
N VAL A 45 -18.53 12.46 7.03
CA VAL A 45 -18.62 13.64 6.20
C VAL A 45 -19.22 13.16 4.87
N GLN A 46 -20.54 13.24 4.76
CA GLN A 46 -21.19 13.15 3.45
C GLN A 46 -20.67 14.32 2.65
N PRO A 47 -20.12 14.11 1.44
CA PRO A 47 -19.80 15.22 0.57
C PRO A 47 -21.13 15.94 0.27
N ALA A 48 -21.30 17.14 0.83
CA ALA A 48 -22.36 18.01 0.38
C ALA A 48 -22.13 18.25 -1.10
N VAL A 49 -23.07 17.88 -1.93
CA VAL A 49 -23.10 18.23 -3.36
C VAL A 49 -23.33 19.75 -3.40
N ALA A 50 -22.27 20.50 -3.16
CA ALA A 50 -22.26 21.94 -3.37
C ALA A 50 -22.30 22.18 -4.88
N ALA A 51 -23.23 23.01 -5.33
CA ALA A 51 -23.29 23.45 -6.71
C ALA A 51 -21.91 23.90 -7.19
N ILE A 52 -21.39 23.27 -8.25
CA ILE A 52 -20.07 23.51 -8.82
C ILE A 52 -19.99 25.00 -9.22
N LYS A 53 -19.34 25.80 -8.40
CA LYS A 53 -18.92 27.17 -8.79
C LYS A 53 -17.65 27.01 -9.59
N THR A 54 -17.77 26.89 -10.92
CA THR A 54 -16.60 26.87 -11.81
C THR A 54 -15.86 28.19 -11.69
N ASN A 55 -14.67 28.16 -11.15
CA ASN A 55 -13.73 29.28 -11.22
C ASN A 55 -13.26 29.37 -12.68
N ALA A 56 -13.63 30.41 -13.39
CA ALA A 56 -13.36 30.60 -14.82
C ALA A 56 -11.86 30.67 -15.22
N GLY A 57 -10.94 30.34 -14.31
CA GLY A 57 -9.50 30.46 -14.48
C GLY A 57 -8.70 29.17 -14.33
N ASP A 58 -9.29 28.05 -13.89
CA ASP A 58 -8.55 26.79 -13.69
C ASP A 58 -8.76 25.84 -14.89
N PRO A 59 -7.75 25.65 -15.77
CA PRO A 59 -7.89 24.80 -16.96
C PRO A 59 -8.12 23.32 -16.62
N TYR A 60 -7.69 22.87 -15.45
CA TYR A 60 -7.86 21.49 -15.02
C TYR A 60 -9.23 21.22 -14.40
N GLU A 61 -9.89 22.20 -13.79
CA GLU A 61 -11.26 22.06 -13.30
C GLU A 61 -12.22 21.77 -14.46
N ARG A 62 -12.06 22.49 -15.58
CA ARG A 62 -12.84 22.24 -16.79
C ARG A 62 -12.57 20.82 -17.33
N LEU A 63 -11.30 20.39 -17.37
CA LEU A 63 -10.93 19.04 -17.81
C LEU A 63 -11.50 17.97 -16.85
N ALA A 64 -11.43 18.20 -15.53
CA ALA A 64 -12.03 17.31 -14.53
C ALA A 64 -13.53 17.09 -14.78
N ALA A 65 -14.26 18.15 -15.13
CA ALA A 65 -15.70 18.09 -15.35
C ALA A 65 -16.10 17.44 -16.69
N THR A 66 -15.29 17.60 -17.75
CA THR A 66 -15.64 17.15 -19.11
C THR A 66 -14.93 15.87 -19.54
N ASP A 67 -13.73 15.60 -19.02
CA ASP A 67 -12.91 14.43 -19.33
C ASP A 67 -12.02 14.07 -18.13
N PRO A 68 -12.61 13.50 -17.04
CA PRO A 68 -11.85 13.14 -15.85
C PRO A 68 -10.80 12.05 -16.10
N LEU A 69 -10.98 11.20 -17.11
CA LEU A 69 -9.96 10.21 -17.49
C LEU A 69 -8.76 10.87 -18.16
N GLY A 70 -9.00 11.82 -19.06
CA GLY A 70 -7.93 12.65 -19.65
C GLY A 70 -7.19 13.48 -18.60
N LEU A 71 -7.85 13.90 -17.50
CA LEU A 71 -7.19 14.56 -16.38
C LEU A 71 -6.22 13.60 -15.66
N LEU A 72 -6.62 12.34 -15.40
CA LEU A 72 -5.74 11.33 -14.80
C LEU A 72 -4.53 11.02 -15.70
N GLU A 73 -4.76 10.90 -17.02
CA GLU A 73 -3.68 10.68 -18.02
C GLU A 73 -2.70 11.87 -18.06
N LYS A 74 -3.22 13.09 -17.91
CA LYS A 74 -2.40 14.29 -17.78
C LYS A 74 -1.55 14.26 -16.50
N GLY A 75 -2.14 13.79 -15.40
CA GLY A 75 -1.42 13.56 -14.13
C GLY A 75 -0.29 12.56 -14.30
N LEU A 76 -0.57 11.43 -14.95
CA LEU A 76 0.44 10.41 -15.24
C LEU A 76 1.62 10.97 -16.05
N GLN A 77 1.31 11.65 -17.17
CA GLN A 77 2.36 12.28 -18.00
C GLN A 77 3.20 13.30 -17.23
N ARG A 78 2.56 14.07 -16.32
CA ARG A 78 3.26 15.04 -15.49
C ARG A 78 4.13 14.37 -14.44
N CYS A 79 3.64 13.31 -13.79
CA CYS A 79 4.38 12.51 -12.85
C CYS A 79 5.66 11.97 -13.49
N GLN A 80 5.55 11.30 -14.63
CA GLN A 80 6.66 10.72 -15.40
C GLN A 80 7.71 11.74 -15.82
N ARG A 81 7.29 12.97 -16.14
CA ARG A 81 8.22 14.02 -16.62
C ARG A 81 8.91 14.78 -15.50
N SER A 82 8.23 14.95 -14.36
CA SER A 82 8.59 16.01 -13.40
C SER A 82 8.84 15.52 -11.98
N ILE A 83 8.48 14.29 -11.62
CA ILE A 83 8.70 13.74 -10.28
C ILE A 83 9.78 12.68 -10.36
N ARG A 84 10.90 12.91 -9.63
CA ARG A 84 12.02 11.99 -9.59
C ARG A 84 12.16 11.28 -8.25
N ASP A 85 11.86 12.00 -7.20
CA ASP A 85 11.94 11.50 -5.83
C ASP A 85 10.97 12.28 -4.95
N TYR A 86 10.65 11.73 -3.79
CA TYR A 86 9.85 12.42 -2.80
C TYR A 86 9.91 11.77 -1.43
N THR A 87 9.50 12.52 -0.42
CA THR A 87 9.15 12.01 0.90
C THR A 87 7.68 12.27 1.18
N VAL A 88 7.05 11.34 1.92
CA VAL A 88 5.63 11.44 2.29
C VAL A 88 5.37 10.73 3.62
N THR A 89 4.35 11.17 4.33
CA THR A 89 3.66 10.38 5.35
C THR A 89 2.52 9.62 4.65
N PHE A 90 2.62 8.29 4.62
CA PHE A 90 1.64 7.40 3.99
C PHE A 90 0.78 6.72 5.05
N THR A 91 -0.49 7.05 5.08
CA THR A 91 -1.48 6.39 5.93
C THR A 91 -2.27 5.39 5.10
N LYS A 92 -2.26 4.12 5.51
CA LYS A 92 -3.02 3.07 4.83
C LYS A 92 -3.89 2.26 5.78
N GLN A 93 -5.03 1.82 5.27
CA GLN A 93 -5.88 0.82 5.91
C GLN A 93 -6.39 -0.14 4.84
N GLU A 94 -6.28 -1.44 5.06
CA GLU A 94 -6.62 -2.45 4.06
C GLU A 94 -7.47 -3.57 4.67
N ARG A 95 -8.42 -4.09 3.89
CA ARG A 95 -9.14 -5.33 4.19
C ARG A 95 -8.35 -6.48 3.58
N ILE A 96 -7.87 -7.40 4.43
CA ILE A 96 -7.09 -8.57 4.04
C ILE A 96 -7.77 -9.82 4.60
N GLY A 97 -8.09 -10.78 3.72
CA GLY A 97 -8.80 -11.99 4.11
C GLY A 97 -10.14 -11.70 4.82
N GLY A 98 -10.89 -10.74 4.31
CA GLY A 98 -12.19 -10.31 4.83
C GLY A 98 -12.13 -9.44 6.11
N LYS A 99 -10.95 -9.19 6.69
CA LYS A 99 -10.80 -8.38 7.92
C LYS A 99 -10.18 -7.03 7.62
N LEU A 100 -10.84 -5.95 8.02
CA LEU A 100 -10.25 -4.63 7.99
C LEU A 100 -9.14 -4.55 9.04
N ARG A 101 -7.90 -4.30 8.59
CA ARG A 101 -6.73 -4.21 9.45
C ARG A 101 -6.66 -2.84 10.14
N PRO A 102 -5.94 -2.71 11.25
CA PRO A 102 -5.66 -1.39 11.83
C PRO A 102 -5.04 -0.45 10.81
N GLU A 103 -5.38 0.83 10.91
CA GLU A 103 -4.76 1.87 10.13
C GLU A 103 -3.27 1.98 10.47
N GLN A 104 -2.42 2.01 9.47
CA GLN A 104 -0.96 2.12 9.57
C GLN A 104 -0.51 3.51 9.13
N GLN A 105 0.50 4.06 9.80
CA GLN A 105 1.18 5.27 9.37
C GLN A 105 2.64 4.95 9.09
N ILE A 106 3.14 5.40 7.95
CA ILE A 106 4.42 5.00 7.38
C ILE A 106 5.13 6.25 6.84
N ASP A 107 6.33 6.51 7.31
CA ASP A 107 7.20 7.49 6.68
C ASP A 107 7.89 6.84 5.50
N VAL A 108 7.79 7.47 4.32
CA VAL A 108 8.29 6.90 3.07
C VAL A 108 9.27 7.83 2.40
N ARG A 109 10.34 7.25 1.88
CA ARG A 109 11.22 7.83 0.85
C ARG A 109 11.07 7.03 -0.43
N PHE A 110 10.91 7.73 -1.53
CA PHE A 110 10.77 7.15 -2.87
C PHE A 110 11.71 7.82 -3.85
N LYS A 111 12.31 7.04 -4.74
CA LYS A 111 13.09 7.51 -5.89
C LYS A 111 12.73 6.67 -7.11
N ASP A 112 12.59 7.35 -8.27
CA ASP A 112 12.12 6.77 -9.52
C ASP A 112 13.19 5.87 -10.17
N GLU A 113 14.41 6.33 -10.33
CA GLU A 113 15.45 5.59 -11.06
C GLU A 113 16.79 5.52 -10.27
N PRO A 114 17.23 4.27 -9.94
CA PRO A 114 16.47 3.02 -9.98
C PRO A 114 15.27 3.11 -9.02
N PHE A 115 14.17 2.44 -9.34
CA PHE A 115 12.99 2.41 -8.48
C PHE A 115 13.40 1.98 -7.07
N SER A 116 13.25 2.86 -6.12
CA SER A 116 13.72 2.67 -4.75
C SER A 116 12.69 3.15 -3.75
N VAL A 117 12.39 2.31 -2.76
CA VAL A 117 11.43 2.61 -1.70
C VAL A 117 12.02 2.26 -0.35
N PHE A 118 12.00 3.21 0.57
CA PHE A 118 12.20 2.97 2.00
C PHE A 118 10.90 3.30 2.73
N MET A 119 10.46 2.38 3.59
CA MET A 119 9.28 2.52 4.44
C MET A 119 9.66 2.32 5.90
N TYR A 120 9.22 3.23 6.76
CA TYR A 120 9.33 3.13 8.21
C TYR A 120 7.96 3.27 8.86
N TRP A 121 7.47 2.20 9.47
CA TRP A 121 6.18 2.21 10.18
C TRP A 121 6.32 2.92 11.51
N VAL A 122 5.70 4.09 11.62
CA VAL A 122 5.65 4.90 12.85
C VAL A 122 4.46 4.49 13.73
N ARG A 123 3.40 3.94 13.12
CA ARG A 123 2.22 3.47 13.85
C ARG A 123 1.69 2.16 13.27
N ASN A 124 1.32 1.24 14.17
CA ASN A 124 0.70 -0.05 13.87
C ASN A 124 1.47 -0.88 12.82
N PRO A 125 2.79 -1.09 12.96
CA PRO A 125 3.49 -2.06 12.12
C PRO A 125 2.83 -3.43 12.26
N ASP A 126 2.81 -4.22 11.19
CA ASP A 126 2.36 -5.63 11.26
C ASP A 126 3.56 -6.55 11.55
N LYS A 127 4.24 -7.02 10.52
CA LYS A 127 5.39 -7.94 10.66
C LYS A 127 6.74 -7.25 10.51
N ALA A 128 6.78 -6.15 9.79
CA ALA A 128 7.99 -5.40 9.52
C ALA A 128 7.87 -3.95 10.01
N ARG A 129 8.95 -3.44 10.60
CA ARG A 129 9.05 -2.05 11.04
C ARG A 129 9.72 -1.15 10.02
N ARG A 130 10.71 -1.69 9.29
CA ARG A 130 11.38 -1.00 8.19
C ARG A 130 11.48 -1.94 7.01
N VAL A 131 11.36 -1.37 5.82
CA VAL A 131 11.56 -2.11 4.58
C VAL A 131 12.32 -1.24 3.59
N ILE A 132 13.35 -1.81 2.95
CA ILE A 132 14.05 -1.21 1.82
C ILE A 132 13.88 -2.11 0.60
N TYR A 133 13.47 -1.53 -0.51
CA TYR A 133 13.49 -2.15 -1.81
C TYR A 133 14.17 -1.23 -2.81
N VAL A 134 15.13 -1.78 -3.56
CA VAL A 134 15.77 -1.13 -4.70
C VAL A 134 15.74 -2.13 -5.84
N GLN A 135 15.09 -1.76 -6.93
CA GLN A 135 14.88 -2.61 -8.10
C GLN A 135 16.21 -3.15 -8.64
N GLY A 136 16.27 -4.45 -8.87
CA GLY A 136 17.45 -5.14 -9.41
C GLY A 136 18.62 -5.29 -8.43
N GLN A 137 18.59 -4.69 -7.24
CA GLN A 137 19.73 -4.72 -6.32
C GLN A 137 19.86 -6.07 -5.58
N ARG A 138 18.73 -6.69 -5.23
CA ARG A 138 18.71 -7.99 -4.53
C ARG A 138 17.80 -8.94 -5.25
N VAL A 139 18.35 -10.08 -5.65
CA VAL A 139 17.61 -11.18 -6.25
C VAL A 139 18.04 -12.49 -5.60
N ASP A 140 17.11 -13.44 -5.49
CA ASP A 140 17.45 -14.79 -5.01
C ASP A 140 17.95 -15.71 -6.14
N GLU A 141 18.26 -16.95 -5.80
CA GLU A 141 18.74 -17.96 -6.76
C GLU A 141 17.73 -18.28 -7.86
N GLN A 142 16.45 -17.98 -7.66
CA GLN A 142 15.37 -18.16 -8.62
C GLN A 142 15.11 -16.89 -9.45
N GLY A 143 15.91 -15.83 -9.28
CA GLY A 143 15.74 -14.54 -9.96
C GLY A 143 14.59 -13.70 -9.43
N ARG A 144 14.03 -14.01 -8.24
CA ARG A 144 12.97 -13.21 -7.64
C ARG A 144 13.56 -12.01 -6.91
N GLU A 145 12.99 -10.84 -7.12
CA GLU A 145 13.40 -9.63 -6.42
C GLU A 145 13.05 -9.68 -4.93
N LEU A 146 13.98 -9.16 -4.12
CA LEU A 146 13.90 -9.19 -2.67
C LEU A 146 13.92 -7.77 -2.10
N ALA A 147 13.08 -7.54 -1.08
CA ALA A 147 13.18 -6.40 -0.18
C ALA A 147 13.90 -6.83 1.10
N LEU A 148 14.67 -5.91 1.69
CA LEU A 148 15.26 -6.09 3.01
C LEU A 148 14.28 -5.54 4.05
N ALA A 149 13.88 -6.37 5.01
CA ALA A 149 12.92 -6.03 6.05
C ALA A 149 13.53 -6.18 7.45
N GLU A 150 13.31 -5.18 8.32
CA GLU A 150 13.52 -5.30 9.76
C GLU A 150 12.22 -5.85 10.38
N PRO A 151 12.26 -6.97 11.10
CA PRO A 151 11.07 -7.52 11.73
C PRO A 151 10.56 -6.62 12.86
N GLU A 152 9.24 -6.61 13.08
CA GLU A 152 8.67 -5.96 14.26
C GLU A 152 8.97 -6.79 15.52
N GLY A 153 9.14 -6.10 16.66
CA GLY A 153 9.45 -6.72 17.95
C GLY A 153 10.93 -6.72 18.32
N ALA A 154 11.23 -6.28 19.56
CA ALA A 154 12.61 -6.11 20.04
C ALA A 154 13.40 -7.42 20.08
N ILE A 155 12.76 -8.54 20.47
CA ILE A 155 13.41 -9.85 20.53
C ILE A 155 13.71 -10.37 19.12
N ALA A 156 12.78 -10.19 18.17
CA ALA A 156 12.99 -10.60 16.78
C ALA A 156 14.18 -9.85 16.16
N ARG A 157 14.29 -8.54 16.38
CA ARG A 157 15.40 -7.71 15.89
C ARG A 157 16.76 -8.09 16.52
N LEU A 158 16.76 -8.52 17.78
CA LEU A 158 17.99 -8.96 18.44
C LEU A 158 18.55 -10.26 17.82
N LEU A 159 17.64 -11.15 17.39
CA LEU A 159 18.01 -12.44 16.80
C LEU A 159 18.30 -12.34 15.30
N VAL A 160 17.51 -11.53 14.59
CA VAL A 160 17.62 -11.33 13.14
C VAL A 160 17.44 -9.84 12.86
N PRO A 161 18.51 -9.05 12.74
CA PRO A 161 18.42 -7.59 12.53
C PRO A 161 17.65 -7.25 11.26
N SER A 162 17.84 -8.00 10.18
CA SER A 162 17.10 -7.84 8.93
C SER A 162 17.02 -9.15 8.16
N ILE A 163 16.00 -9.31 7.33
CA ILE A 163 15.75 -10.48 6.49
C ILE A 163 15.40 -10.03 5.07
N ALA A 164 15.96 -10.73 4.07
CA ALA A 164 15.59 -10.53 2.67
C ALA A 164 14.37 -11.40 2.32
N LEU A 165 13.31 -10.78 1.85
CA LEU A 165 12.03 -11.42 1.53
C LEU A 165 11.62 -11.14 0.09
N PRO A 166 11.10 -12.13 -0.66
CA PRO A 166 10.55 -11.92 -1.99
C PRO A 166 9.40 -10.91 -1.97
N ILE A 167 9.49 -9.86 -2.80
CA ILE A 167 8.48 -8.79 -2.84
C ILE A 167 7.10 -9.28 -3.30
N LYS A 168 7.04 -10.37 -4.07
CA LYS A 168 5.80 -11.04 -4.56
C LYS A 168 5.54 -12.36 -3.84
N GLY A 169 6.14 -12.57 -2.68
CA GLY A 169 5.94 -13.77 -1.88
C GLY A 169 4.60 -13.78 -1.12
N SER A 170 4.21 -14.96 -0.63
CA SER A 170 2.99 -15.15 0.16
C SER A 170 2.96 -14.28 1.43
N GLU A 171 4.11 -14.01 2.03
CA GLU A 171 4.21 -13.16 3.22
C GLU A 171 3.88 -11.70 2.92
N ALA A 172 4.35 -11.15 1.79
CA ALA A 172 4.00 -9.81 1.33
C ALA A 172 2.50 -9.69 1.05
N GLN A 173 1.92 -10.67 0.34
CA GLN A 173 0.50 -10.72 0.00
C GLN A 173 -0.42 -10.93 1.23
N ALA A 174 0.07 -11.59 2.28
CA ALA A 174 -0.68 -11.77 3.53
C ALA A 174 -0.81 -10.48 4.35
N THR A 175 0.00 -9.45 4.07
CA THR A 175 0.07 -8.20 4.83
C THR A 175 -0.34 -6.96 4.05
N SER A 176 -0.46 -7.05 2.72
CA SER A 176 -0.85 -5.90 1.89
C SER A 176 -1.56 -6.36 0.60
N ARG A 177 -2.49 -5.54 0.14
CA ARG A 177 -3.16 -5.71 -1.18
C ARG A 177 -2.23 -5.40 -2.36
N ARG A 178 -1.12 -4.69 -2.11
CA ARG A 178 -0.14 -4.24 -3.11
C ARG A 178 1.26 -4.63 -2.68
N THR A 179 2.06 -5.02 -3.63
CA THR A 179 3.49 -5.27 -3.42
C THR A 179 4.29 -3.96 -3.47
N ILE A 180 5.49 -3.95 -2.89
CA ILE A 180 6.28 -2.71 -2.74
C ILE A 180 6.71 -2.11 -4.09
N ASP A 181 6.88 -2.92 -5.11
CA ASP A 181 7.16 -2.49 -6.50
C ASP A 181 5.97 -1.80 -7.18
N GLN A 182 4.80 -1.82 -6.56
CA GLN A 182 3.60 -1.11 -7.01
C GLN A 182 3.36 0.19 -6.23
N PHE A 183 4.27 0.58 -5.36
CA PHE A 183 4.17 1.82 -4.61
C PHE A 183 4.46 3.02 -5.52
N GLY A 184 3.86 4.17 -5.21
CA GLY A 184 4.18 5.45 -5.83
C GLY A 184 3.01 6.07 -6.61
N PHE A 185 3.14 7.38 -6.86
CA PHE A 185 2.10 8.16 -7.52
C PHE A 185 1.87 7.72 -8.97
N GLU A 186 2.95 7.41 -9.68
CA GLU A 186 2.89 6.92 -11.06
C GLU A 186 2.14 5.60 -11.13
N ASN A 187 2.58 4.60 -10.37
CA ASN A 187 1.93 3.29 -10.30
C ASN A 187 0.45 3.38 -9.88
N ALA A 188 0.12 4.31 -8.96
CA ALA A 188 -1.26 4.53 -8.56
C ALA A 188 -2.11 5.09 -9.71
N LEU A 189 -1.60 6.08 -10.46
CA LEU A 189 -2.28 6.64 -11.65
C LEU A 189 -2.43 5.58 -12.73
N GLU A 190 -1.38 4.85 -13.07
CA GLU A 190 -1.42 3.76 -14.05
C GLU A 190 -2.49 2.72 -13.71
N LEU A 191 -2.56 2.33 -12.44
CA LEU A 191 -3.53 1.37 -11.98
C LEU A 191 -4.96 1.88 -12.09
N ILE A 192 -5.22 3.14 -11.70
CA ILE A 192 -6.53 3.77 -11.81
C ILE A 192 -6.96 3.83 -13.28
N ILE A 193 -6.08 4.34 -14.16
CA ILE A 193 -6.32 4.47 -15.60
C ILE A 193 -6.54 3.09 -16.25
N LYS A 194 -5.71 2.10 -15.91
CA LYS A 194 -5.83 0.73 -16.43
C LYS A 194 -7.23 0.17 -16.23
N TYR A 195 -7.76 0.26 -14.99
CA TYR A 195 -9.09 -0.28 -14.72
C TYR A 195 -10.21 0.57 -15.29
N CYS A 196 -10.02 1.88 -15.43
CA CYS A 196 -10.95 2.74 -16.17
C CYS A 196 -11.04 2.31 -17.64
N ARG A 197 -9.90 2.15 -18.31
CA ARG A 197 -9.86 1.72 -19.73
C ARG A 197 -10.41 0.33 -19.94
N LEU A 198 -10.12 -0.61 -19.03
CA LEU A 198 -10.66 -1.95 -19.10
C LEU A 198 -12.19 -1.95 -19.01
N ALA A 199 -12.76 -1.24 -18.03
CA ALA A 199 -14.19 -1.17 -17.83
C ALA A 199 -14.91 -0.34 -18.92
N GLU A 200 -14.27 0.67 -19.48
CA GLU A 200 -14.76 1.42 -20.65
C GLU A 200 -14.94 0.50 -21.85
N ALA A 201 -13.98 -0.38 -22.12
CA ALA A 201 -14.06 -1.35 -23.22
C ALA A 201 -15.17 -2.40 -23.02
N GLU A 202 -15.55 -2.70 -21.77
CA GLU A 202 -16.63 -3.63 -21.41
C GLU A 202 -18.01 -2.95 -21.29
N GLY A 203 -18.07 -1.60 -21.39
CA GLY A 203 -19.32 -0.82 -21.31
C GLY A 203 -19.89 -0.68 -19.89
N GLY A 204 -19.09 -0.97 -18.85
CA GLY A 204 -19.50 -0.94 -17.45
C GLY A 204 -18.73 0.09 -16.59
N PHE A 205 -18.56 1.31 -17.09
CA PHE A 205 -17.65 2.32 -16.52
C PHE A 205 -18.34 3.63 -16.21
N GLU A 206 -18.11 4.15 -15.02
CA GLU A 206 -18.41 5.53 -14.66
C GLU A 206 -17.20 6.17 -14.01
N LEU A 207 -16.81 7.34 -14.48
CA LEU A 207 -15.83 8.22 -13.83
C LEU A 207 -16.34 9.64 -13.91
N ARG A 208 -16.47 10.29 -12.77
CA ARG A 208 -17.04 11.64 -12.70
C ARG A 208 -16.27 12.53 -11.71
N TYR A 209 -16.18 13.79 -12.01
CA TYR A 209 -15.78 14.83 -11.08
C TYR A 209 -16.97 15.14 -10.17
N VAL A 210 -16.77 15.04 -8.86
CA VAL A 210 -17.83 15.26 -7.86
C VAL A 210 -17.64 16.56 -7.05
N GLY A 211 -16.62 17.34 -7.39
CA GLY A 211 -16.34 18.63 -6.77
C GLY A 211 -14.91 18.72 -6.23
N ASP A 212 -14.65 19.79 -5.50
CA ASP A 212 -13.36 20.05 -4.86
C ASP A 212 -13.29 19.45 -3.45
N GLY A 213 -12.06 19.17 -3.00
CA GLY A 213 -11.79 18.70 -1.66
C GLY A 213 -10.42 19.15 -1.17
N THR A 214 -10.01 18.61 -0.03
CA THR A 214 -8.68 18.82 0.55
C THR A 214 -8.12 17.54 1.12
N VAL A 215 -6.79 17.37 1.06
CA VAL A 215 -6.04 16.36 1.78
C VAL A 215 -4.88 17.07 2.49
N GLY A 216 -4.88 17.06 3.82
CA GLY A 216 -4.01 17.95 4.58
C GLY A 216 -4.27 19.42 4.23
N ASP A 217 -3.23 20.12 3.82
CA ASP A 217 -3.27 21.52 3.38
C ASP A 217 -3.45 21.70 1.85
N ARG A 218 -3.56 20.59 1.09
CA ARG A 218 -3.57 20.62 -0.39
C ARG A 218 -4.98 20.53 -0.95
N GLN A 219 -5.27 21.41 -1.89
CA GLN A 219 -6.54 21.43 -2.64
C GLN A 219 -6.56 20.31 -3.68
N THR A 220 -7.71 19.65 -3.84
CA THR A 220 -7.85 18.50 -4.73
C THR A 220 -9.10 18.57 -5.59
N TYR A 221 -9.04 17.95 -6.78
CA TYR A 221 -10.22 17.51 -7.52
C TYR A 221 -10.66 16.17 -6.95
N VAL A 222 -11.95 16.04 -6.63
CA VAL A 222 -12.51 14.76 -6.15
C VAL A 222 -13.14 14.04 -7.32
N LEU A 223 -12.60 12.88 -7.65
CA LEU A 223 -13.10 12.00 -8.71
C LEU A 223 -13.74 10.77 -8.07
N GLU A 224 -14.90 10.38 -8.59
CA GLU A 224 -15.57 9.14 -8.22
C GLU A 224 -15.57 8.18 -9.40
N ARG A 225 -15.11 6.96 -9.16
CA ARG A 225 -15.09 5.86 -10.13
C ARG A 225 -15.99 4.73 -9.68
N VAL A 226 -16.78 4.16 -10.60
CA VAL A 226 -17.58 2.96 -10.39
C VAL A 226 -17.19 1.91 -11.42
N LEU A 227 -16.93 0.67 -10.97
CA LEU A 227 -16.49 -0.46 -11.80
C LEU A 227 -17.42 -1.67 -11.62
N PRO A 228 -17.50 -2.60 -12.58
CA PRO A 228 -18.28 -3.83 -12.47
C PRO A 228 -17.59 -4.87 -11.57
N TYR A 229 -17.45 -4.55 -10.30
CA TYR A 229 -16.80 -5.38 -9.29
C TYR A 229 -17.63 -6.60 -8.94
N ALA A 230 -17.01 -7.79 -8.97
CA ALA A 230 -17.66 -9.09 -8.69
C ALA A 230 -17.04 -9.82 -7.48
N GLY A 231 -16.43 -9.06 -6.54
CA GLY A 231 -15.77 -9.62 -5.35
C GLY A 231 -14.26 -9.75 -5.49
N GLU A 232 -13.57 -10.19 -4.42
CA GLU A 232 -12.11 -10.23 -4.32
C GLU A 232 -11.41 -11.08 -5.40
N ASN A 233 -12.11 -12.10 -5.94
CA ASN A 233 -11.59 -12.96 -7.01
C ASN A 233 -11.95 -12.47 -8.42
N GLY A 234 -12.60 -11.30 -8.53
CA GLY A 234 -12.98 -10.71 -9.81
C GLY A 234 -11.83 -9.97 -10.49
N THR A 235 -12.11 -9.47 -11.69
CA THR A 235 -11.14 -8.70 -12.48
C THR A 235 -10.85 -7.35 -11.86
N TYR A 236 -11.83 -6.72 -11.23
CA TYR A 236 -11.75 -5.35 -10.72
C TYR A 236 -11.42 -5.33 -9.22
N PRO A 237 -10.61 -4.36 -8.76
CA PRO A 237 -10.13 -4.32 -7.37
C PRO A 237 -11.15 -3.81 -6.36
N ASP A 238 -12.15 -3.07 -6.82
CA ASP A 238 -13.18 -2.41 -6.03
C ASP A 238 -14.41 -2.11 -6.88
N ARG A 239 -15.55 -1.85 -6.22
CA ARG A 239 -16.78 -1.38 -6.88
C ARG A 239 -16.72 0.13 -7.08
N ARG A 240 -16.39 0.87 -6.02
CA ARG A 240 -16.39 2.33 -6.00
C ARG A 240 -15.07 2.83 -5.46
N ALA A 241 -14.47 3.81 -6.11
CA ALA A 241 -13.29 4.50 -5.60
C ALA A 241 -13.51 6.01 -5.59
N ILE A 242 -13.12 6.67 -4.49
CA ILE A 242 -13.01 8.11 -4.37
C ILE A 242 -11.54 8.48 -4.40
N VAL A 243 -11.16 9.29 -5.39
CA VAL A 243 -9.78 9.72 -5.62
C VAL A 243 -9.70 11.23 -5.43
N HIS A 244 -8.84 11.68 -4.53
CA HIS A 244 -8.47 13.09 -4.38
C HIS A 244 -7.19 13.35 -5.18
N LEU A 245 -7.33 14.03 -6.30
CA LEU A 245 -6.24 14.38 -7.19
C LEU A 245 -5.76 15.81 -6.88
N ASP A 246 -4.49 15.97 -6.53
CA ASP A 246 -3.88 17.27 -6.21
C ASP A 246 -4.03 18.27 -7.34
N LYS A 247 -4.49 19.49 -7.04
CA LYS A 247 -4.71 20.52 -8.08
C LYS A 247 -3.41 21.03 -8.70
N GLN A 248 -2.32 21.04 -7.95
CA GLN A 248 -1.05 21.56 -8.41
C GLN A 248 -0.27 20.54 -9.23
N TRP A 249 -0.17 19.28 -8.75
CA TRP A 249 0.69 18.25 -9.34
C TRP A 249 -0.06 17.16 -10.09
N LEU A 250 -1.38 17.08 -9.92
CA LEU A 250 -2.25 16.04 -10.48
C LEU A 250 -1.85 14.63 -10.04
N ILE A 251 -1.35 14.49 -8.81
CA ILE A 251 -1.04 13.21 -8.17
C ILE A 251 -2.18 12.78 -7.23
N PRO A 252 -2.45 11.48 -7.06
CA PRO A 252 -3.48 11.01 -6.14
C PRO A 252 -2.99 11.13 -4.69
N LEU A 253 -3.52 12.10 -3.94
CA LEU A 253 -3.22 12.29 -2.53
C LEU A 253 -4.05 11.38 -1.63
N SER A 254 -5.25 10.99 -2.04
CA SER A 254 -5.95 9.91 -1.37
C SER A 254 -6.79 9.09 -2.34
N THR A 255 -6.95 7.81 -1.98
CA THR A 255 -7.82 6.87 -2.69
C THR A 255 -8.52 6.00 -1.67
N HIS A 256 -9.87 6.05 -1.67
CA HIS A 256 -10.69 5.21 -0.83
C HIS A 256 -11.50 4.25 -1.71
N CYS A 257 -11.28 2.94 -1.51
CA CYS A 257 -11.87 1.87 -2.31
C CYS A 257 -12.92 1.12 -1.50
N TYR A 258 -14.11 0.89 -2.08
CA TYR A 258 -15.24 0.25 -1.45
C TYR A 258 -15.74 -0.94 -2.27
N ALA A 259 -16.32 -1.94 -1.57
CA ALA A 259 -16.91 -3.12 -2.20
C ALA A 259 -18.30 -2.85 -2.79
N ASP A 260 -18.94 -1.76 -2.39
CA ASP A 260 -20.33 -1.41 -2.74
C ASP A 260 -20.50 0.05 -3.15
N ASP A 261 -21.70 0.37 -3.69
CA ASP A 261 -22.04 1.69 -4.23
C ASP A 261 -22.37 2.74 -3.15
N GLY A 262 -22.36 2.40 -1.87
CA GLY A 262 -22.78 3.39 -0.86
C GLY A 262 -22.93 2.88 0.57
N LYS A 263 -22.76 1.60 0.82
CA LYS A 263 -22.83 1.00 2.17
C LYS A 263 -21.52 1.10 2.93
N ALA A 264 -20.50 1.64 2.28
CA ALA A 264 -19.20 1.96 2.88
C ALA A 264 -18.42 0.74 3.39
N GLU A 265 -18.53 -0.42 2.74
CA GLU A 265 -17.60 -1.52 3.02
C GLU A 265 -16.22 -1.17 2.46
N LEU A 266 -15.36 -0.63 3.34
CA LEU A 266 -14.02 -0.21 2.98
C LEU A 266 -13.15 -1.44 2.65
N LEU A 267 -12.61 -1.46 1.43
CA LEU A 267 -11.60 -2.42 0.98
C LEU A 267 -10.19 -1.90 1.21
N ALA A 268 -9.98 -0.61 0.92
CA ALA A 268 -8.69 0.04 1.12
C ALA A 268 -8.84 1.55 1.25
N SER A 269 -7.97 2.14 2.05
CA SER A 269 -7.77 3.58 2.18
C SER A 269 -6.27 3.85 2.10
N TYR A 270 -5.88 4.76 1.20
CA TYR A 270 -4.52 5.22 0.99
C TYR A 270 -4.51 6.73 1.02
N VAL A 271 -3.75 7.33 1.92
CA VAL A 271 -3.67 8.79 2.10
C VAL A 271 -2.21 9.21 2.19
N PHE A 272 -1.83 10.22 1.42
CA PHE A 272 -0.50 10.79 1.38
C PHE A 272 -0.58 12.24 1.89
N THR A 273 0.14 12.50 2.99
CA THR A 273 0.33 13.83 3.57
C THR A 273 1.81 14.19 3.62
N ASP A 274 2.13 15.42 3.98
CA ASP A 274 3.51 15.92 4.11
C ASP A 274 4.35 15.65 2.84
N VAL A 275 3.72 15.83 1.68
CA VAL A 275 4.31 15.51 0.37
C VAL A 275 5.36 16.53 0.00
N CYS A 276 6.63 16.11 -0.02
CA CYS A 276 7.76 16.90 -0.49
C CYS A 276 8.34 16.25 -1.75
N LEU A 277 8.10 16.86 -2.92
CA LEU A 277 8.54 16.35 -4.22
C LEU A 277 9.93 16.86 -4.58
N ASN A 278 10.72 16.01 -5.26
CA ASN A 278 12.05 16.34 -5.81
C ASN A 278 12.99 16.92 -4.74
N VAL A 279 13.11 16.23 -3.62
CA VAL A 279 13.96 16.64 -2.49
C VAL A 279 15.44 16.29 -2.70
N GLY A 280 15.77 15.59 -3.80
CA GLY A 280 17.13 15.24 -4.17
C GLY A 280 17.64 13.98 -3.50
N LEU A 281 16.79 12.95 -3.31
CA LEU A 281 17.21 11.67 -2.79
C LEU A 281 18.21 10.97 -3.72
N THR A 282 19.20 10.34 -3.13
CA THR A 282 20.29 9.63 -3.79
C THR A 282 20.24 8.12 -3.48
N ASP A 283 21.05 7.30 -4.15
CA ASP A 283 21.17 5.88 -3.83
C ASP A 283 21.62 5.62 -2.39
N GLN A 284 22.36 6.55 -1.79
CA GLN A 284 22.83 6.47 -0.40
C GLN A 284 21.64 6.45 0.60
N ASP A 285 20.55 7.16 0.27
CA ASP A 285 19.37 7.24 1.11
C ASP A 285 18.59 5.91 1.19
N PHE A 286 18.90 4.95 0.31
CA PHE A 286 18.29 3.62 0.24
C PHE A 286 19.26 2.49 0.64
N THR A 287 20.38 2.82 1.28
CA THR A 287 21.27 1.79 1.83
C THR A 287 20.79 1.31 3.20
N PRO A 288 21.07 0.04 3.58
CA PRO A 288 20.75 -0.47 4.92
C PRO A 288 21.37 0.40 6.02
N GLN A 289 22.62 0.82 5.85
CA GLN A 289 23.36 1.61 6.84
C GLN A 289 22.71 2.98 7.10
N ALA A 290 22.28 3.68 6.04
CA ALA A 290 21.59 4.97 6.17
C ALA A 290 20.22 4.85 6.87
N ASN A 291 19.65 3.64 6.90
CA ASN A 291 18.32 3.36 7.43
C ASN A 291 18.34 2.53 8.72
N GLY A 292 19.52 2.24 9.27
CA GLY A 292 19.68 1.49 10.52
C GLY A 292 19.23 0.03 10.44
N LEU A 293 19.48 -0.60 9.28
CA LEU A 293 19.18 -2.00 8.96
C LEU A 293 20.46 -2.82 8.90
#